data_8dc7e0b3aebb7e2367585ad14990f8ff
#
_entry.id   8dc7e0b3aebb7e2367585ad14990f8ff
#
_cell.length_a   1.000
_cell.length_b   1.000
_cell.length_c   1.000
_cell.angle_alpha   90.00
_cell.angle_beta   90.00
_cell.angle_gamma   90.00
#
_symmetry.space_group_name_H-M   'P 1'
#
loop_
_entity.id
_entity.type
_entity.pdbx_description
1 polymer ?
#
loop_
_entity_poly.entity_id
_entity_poly.type
_entity_poly.pdbx_seq_one_letter_code
_entity_poly.pdbx_strand_id
1 'polypeptide(L)'
;MINLHCDAIIPDGPMKEVGEIEKSITTTYKKTIWSKFLKAVDDFDLVKDGDKIAIGVSGGKDSLLLTKLFHELKKDKRRNFEFKAVSLNPGFREEDLNNFKSNLEKLNIDCEIITTNIWEIANEKAKDYPCFLCAKMRRGILYTKVEEMGFNKLTLGHHFDDVIETTLINMFYAGTLKTMTPKVLSTSGKLELIRPLIYVKESDIIDYTKTNGIRAMNCGCTIEAGKTSSKRKEIKNMLAELEEKNPGIKQSVFNSMKNINLDYVFGYTSKNKK
;
A
#
# COMPACT_ATOMS: atom_id res chain seq x y z
N MET A 1 -12.11 11.17 26.31
CA MET A 1 -10.76 10.79 25.85
C MET A 1 -10.95 9.99 24.58
N ILE A 2 -10.73 10.60 23.41
CA ILE A 2 -10.89 9.93 22.11
C ILE A 2 -9.56 9.22 21.83
N ASN A 3 -9.58 7.89 21.85
CA ASN A 3 -8.41 7.07 21.50
C ASN A 3 -8.01 7.33 20.04
N LEU A 4 -6.94 8.08 19.84
CA LEU A 4 -6.36 8.45 18.53
C LEU A 4 -5.35 7.41 17.99
N HIS A 5 -5.44 6.16 18.45
CA HIS A 5 -4.62 5.10 17.88
C HIS A 5 -5.27 4.63 16.57
N CYS A 6 -4.46 4.49 15.49
CA CYS A 6 -4.81 3.60 14.40
C CYS A 6 -5.23 2.28 15.04
N ASP A 7 -6.47 1.82 14.81
CA ASP A 7 -6.98 0.62 15.45
C ASP A 7 -6.02 -0.53 15.16
N ALA A 8 -5.35 -0.98 16.22
CA ALA A 8 -4.42 -2.09 16.12
C ALA A 8 -5.22 -3.32 15.66
N ILE A 9 -4.79 -3.96 14.59
CA ILE A 9 -5.38 -5.23 14.19
C ILE A 9 -4.98 -6.26 15.23
N ILE A 10 -5.96 -6.70 16.01
CA ILE A 10 -5.78 -7.78 16.99
C ILE A 10 -6.00 -9.09 16.25
N PRO A 11 -5.00 -9.97 16.16
CA PRO A 11 -5.15 -11.29 15.57
C PRO A 11 -6.16 -12.14 16.35
N ASP A 12 -6.86 -13.04 15.65
CA ASP A 12 -7.84 -13.96 16.25
C ASP A 12 -7.16 -15.08 17.07
N GLY A 13 -5.85 -15.26 16.90
CA GLY A 13 -5.08 -16.30 17.59
C GLY A 13 -3.58 -16.19 17.33
N PRO A 14 -2.81 -17.23 17.67
CA PRO A 14 -1.41 -17.29 17.37
C PRO A 14 -1.16 -17.30 15.86
N MET A 15 0.02 -16.85 15.45
CA MET A 15 0.40 -16.88 14.06
C MET A 15 0.51 -18.32 13.55
N LYS A 16 -0.14 -18.59 12.43
CA LYS A 16 -0.11 -19.90 11.77
C LYS A 16 1.24 -20.16 11.12
N GLU A 17 1.50 -21.41 10.80
CA GLU A 17 2.68 -21.79 10.03
C GLU A 17 2.70 -21.12 8.65
N VAL A 18 3.89 -20.73 8.16
CA VAL A 18 4.04 -19.99 6.90
C VAL A 18 3.40 -20.71 5.73
N GLY A 19 3.51 -22.03 5.66
CA GLY A 19 2.89 -22.82 4.60
C GLY A 19 1.37 -22.76 4.63
N GLU A 20 0.74 -22.68 5.80
CA GLU A 20 -0.72 -22.52 5.94
C GLU A 20 -1.15 -21.10 5.53
N ILE A 21 -0.38 -20.07 5.94
CA ILE A 21 -0.59 -18.68 5.54
C ILE A 21 -0.57 -18.55 4.02
N GLU A 22 0.46 -19.08 3.36
CA GLU A 22 0.60 -19.06 1.90
C GLU A 22 -0.53 -19.84 1.22
N LYS A 23 -0.84 -21.05 1.69
CA LYS A 23 -1.93 -21.86 1.16
C LYS A 23 -3.27 -21.16 1.26
N SER A 24 -3.53 -20.42 2.34
CA SER A 24 -4.78 -19.69 2.55
C SER A 24 -5.03 -18.65 1.45
N ILE A 25 -3.99 -18.05 0.87
CA ILE A 25 -4.09 -17.10 -0.26
C ILE A 25 -4.79 -17.73 -1.46
N THR A 26 -4.36 -18.94 -1.85
CA THR A 26 -4.84 -19.61 -3.06
C THR A 26 -6.08 -20.49 -2.82
N THR A 27 -6.48 -20.66 -1.57
CA THR A 27 -7.67 -21.43 -1.16
C THR A 27 -8.75 -20.53 -0.57
N THR A 28 -8.66 -20.20 0.70
CA THR A 28 -9.65 -19.41 1.46
C THR A 28 -9.86 -18.04 0.84
N TYR A 29 -8.77 -17.34 0.54
CA TYR A 29 -8.78 -15.99 -0.02
C TYR A 29 -8.65 -15.93 -1.54
N LYS A 30 -8.88 -17.09 -2.22
CA LYS A 30 -8.75 -17.17 -3.69
C LYS A 30 -9.62 -16.14 -4.40
N LYS A 31 -10.89 -15.99 -4.02
CA LYS A 31 -11.83 -15.09 -4.70
C LYS A 31 -11.66 -13.63 -4.29
N THR A 32 -11.39 -13.40 -3.02
CA THR A 32 -11.39 -12.05 -2.42
C THR A 32 -10.05 -11.33 -2.55
N ILE A 33 -8.94 -12.08 -2.57
CA ILE A 33 -7.60 -11.52 -2.66
C ILE A 33 -6.87 -11.99 -3.92
N TRP A 34 -6.60 -13.30 -4.05
CA TRP A 34 -5.72 -13.82 -5.09
C TRP A 34 -6.20 -13.51 -6.51
N SER A 35 -7.46 -13.83 -6.83
CA SER A 35 -8.02 -13.56 -8.16
C SER A 35 -8.09 -12.08 -8.48
N LYS A 36 -8.33 -11.21 -7.48
CA LYS A 36 -8.34 -9.75 -7.66
C LYS A 36 -6.93 -9.19 -7.87
N PHE A 37 -5.95 -9.73 -7.15
CA PHE A 37 -4.53 -9.40 -7.35
C PHE A 37 -4.08 -9.79 -8.77
N LEU A 38 -4.34 -11.03 -9.20
CA LEU A 38 -4.02 -11.48 -10.56
C LEU A 38 -4.72 -10.62 -11.60
N LYS A 39 -6.02 -10.34 -11.40
CA LYS A 39 -6.77 -9.46 -12.29
C LYS A 39 -6.13 -8.09 -12.44
N ALA A 40 -5.64 -7.47 -11.36
CA ALA A 40 -4.94 -6.20 -11.44
C ALA A 40 -3.61 -6.31 -12.18
N VAL A 41 -2.86 -7.39 -11.93
CA VAL A 41 -1.60 -7.67 -12.64
C VAL A 41 -1.83 -7.78 -14.15
N ASP A 42 -2.89 -8.47 -14.56
CA ASP A 42 -3.20 -8.71 -15.98
C ASP A 42 -3.87 -7.49 -16.64
N ASP A 43 -4.89 -6.90 -16.04
CA ASP A 43 -5.62 -5.75 -16.60
C ASP A 43 -4.71 -4.55 -16.88
N PHE A 44 -3.66 -4.37 -16.07
CA PHE A 44 -2.76 -3.22 -16.18
C PHE A 44 -1.34 -3.58 -16.59
N ASP A 45 -1.10 -4.84 -16.91
CA ASP A 45 0.22 -5.30 -17.37
C ASP A 45 1.33 -4.88 -16.38
N LEU A 46 1.11 -5.23 -15.09
CA LEU A 46 1.95 -4.74 -14.00
C LEU A 46 3.26 -5.52 -13.85
N VAL A 47 3.27 -6.81 -14.25
CA VAL A 47 4.44 -7.69 -14.14
C VAL A 47 4.71 -8.32 -15.50
N LYS A 48 5.92 -8.10 -16.01
CA LYS A 48 6.41 -8.61 -17.30
C LYS A 48 7.62 -9.50 -17.12
N ASP A 49 7.90 -10.29 -18.14
CA ASP A 49 9.13 -11.07 -18.18
C ASP A 49 10.36 -10.15 -18.18
N GLY A 50 11.35 -10.52 -17.38
CA GLY A 50 12.57 -9.74 -17.18
C GLY A 50 12.46 -8.61 -16.16
N ASP A 51 11.29 -8.36 -15.57
CA ASP A 51 11.15 -7.34 -14.54
C ASP A 51 11.97 -7.66 -13.28
N LYS A 52 12.57 -6.62 -12.71
CA LYS A 52 13.19 -6.61 -11.39
C LYS A 52 12.36 -5.71 -10.49
N ILE A 53 11.62 -6.33 -9.55
CA ILE A 53 10.58 -5.67 -8.78
C ILE A 53 11.00 -5.52 -7.31
N ALA A 54 11.12 -4.31 -6.81
CA ALA A 54 11.23 -4.06 -5.37
C ALA A 54 9.84 -4.04 -4.74
N ILE A 55 9.65 -4.75 -3.63
CA ILE A 55 8.42 -4.69 -2.84
C ILE A 55 8.65 -3.79 -1.65
N GLY A 56 7.97 -2.65 -1.59
CA GLY A 56 8.06 -1.71 -0.48
C GLY A 56 7.37 -2.27 0.77
N VAL A 57 8.14 -2.69 1.77
CA VAL A 57 7.63 -3.29 3.01
C VAL A 57 7.69 -2.27 4.14
N SER A 58 6.52 -1.86 4.63
CA SER A 58 6.38 -0.96 5.78
C SER A 58 6.18 -1.68 7.11
N GLY A 59 5.97 -3.00 7.09
CA GLY A 59 5.55 -3.80 8.25
C GLY A 59 4.04 -3.80 8.49
N GLY A 60 3.28 -2.95 7.80
CA GLY A 60 1.81 -2.96 7.86
C GLY A 60 1.21 -4.14 7.09
N LYS A 61 -0.05 -4.47 7.44
CA LYS A 61 -0.82 -5.60 6.88
C LYS A 61 -0.76 -5.71 5.35
N ASP A 62 -0.89 -4.58 4.67
CA ASP A 62 -0.99 -4.52 3.21
C ASP A 62 0.33 -4.88 2.54
N SER A 63 1.44 -4.40 3.09
CA SER A 63 2.79 -4.67 2.57
C SER A 63 3.23 -6.11 2.84
N LEU A 64 2.86 -6.68 3.99
CA LEU A 64 3.15 -8.08 4.32
C LEU A 64 2.35 -9.03 3.41
N LEU A 65 1.05 -8.79 3.23
CA LEU A 65 0.23 -9.54 2.28
C LEU A 65 0.78 -9.43 0.86
N LEU A 66 1.11 -8.20 0.41
CA LEU A 66 1.66 -7.97 -0.93
C LEU A 66 2.92 -8.82 -1.18
N THR A 67 3.81 -8.89 -0.20
CA THR A 67 5.03 -9.71 -0.31
C THR A 67 4.67 -11.20 -0.46
N LYS A 68 3.72 -11.71 0.31
CA LYS A 68 3.26 -13.10 0.20
C LYS A 68 2.58 -13.39 -1.15
N LEU A 69 1.84 -12.43 -1.70
CA LEU A 69 1.25 -12.56 -3.03
C LEU A 69 2.32 -12.65 -4.13
N PHE A 70 3.43 -11.92 -3.99
CA PHE A 70 4.55 -12.04 -4.93
C PHE A 70 5.31 -13.37 -4.78
N HIS A 71 5.41 -13.91 -3.57
CA HIS A 71 5.93 -15.27 -3.35
C HIS A 71 5.06 -16.30 -4.10
N GLU A 72 3.73 -16.20 -3.98
CA GLU A 72 2.81 -17.09 -4.70
C GLU A 72 2.87 -16.88 -6.23
N LEU A 73 2.94 -15.62 -6.68
CA LEU A 73 3.05 -15.29 -8.10
C LEU A 73 4.32 -15.87 -8.73
N LYS A 74 5.43 -15.90 -7.98
CA LYS A 74 6.71 -16.45 -8.45
C LYS A 74 6.66 -17.97 -8.67
N LYS A 75 5.74 -18.67 -8.03
CA LYS A 75 5.53 -20.12 -8.26
C LYS A 75 4.93 -20.40 -9.63
N ASP A 76 4.31 -19.39 -10.27
CA ASP A 76 3.79 -19.48 -11.63
C ASP A 76 4.92 -19.32 -12.65
N LYS A 77 5.36 -20.45 -13.22
CA LYS A 77 6.47 -20.52 -14.20
C LYS A 77 6.20 -19.78 -15.53
N ARG A 78 4.96 -19.33 -15.75
CA ARG A 78 4.60 -18.55 -16.95
C ARG A 78 5.13 -17.13 -16.93
N ARG A 79 5.61 -16.66 -15.75
CA ARG A 79 6.12 -15.30 -15.53
C ARG A 79 7.55 -15.36 -15.04
N ASN A 80 8.46 -14.84 -15.84
CA ASN A 80 9.88 -14.80 -15.49
C ASN A 80 10.27 -13.39 -15.02
N PHE A 81 10.21 -13.15 -13.71
CA PHE A 81 10.60 -11.89 -13.07
C PHE A 81 11.39 -12.16 -11.79
N GLU A 82 12.13 -11.17 -11.33
CA GLU A 82 12.81 -11.18 -10.03
C GLU A 82 12.12 -10.21 -9.08
N PHE A 83 12.13 -10.51 -7.79
CA PHE A 83 11.65 -9.56 -6.80
C PHE A 83 12.47 -9.63 -5.51
N LYS A 84 12.49 -8.52 -4.76
CA LYS A 84 13.08 -8.42 -3.43
C LYS A 84 12.24 -7.49 -2.56
N ALA A 85 12.05 -7.89 -1.30
CA ALA A 85 11.44 -7.01 -0.32
C ALA A 85 12.47 -5.96 0.14
N VAL A 86 12.04 -4.71 0.19
CA VAL A 86 12.88 -3.57 0.61
C VAL A 86 12.09 -2.72 1.60
N SER A 87 12.68 -2.45 2.74
CA SER A 87 12.11 -1.60 3.78
C SER A 87 13.00 -0.40 4.05
N LEU A 88 12.38 0.72 4.34
CA LEU A 88 13.08 1.90 4.81
C LEU A 88 12.84 2.08 6.31
N ASN A 89 13.89 1.96 7.11
CA ASN A 89 13.86 2.35 8.52
C ASN A 89 14.13 3.86 8.62
N PRO A 90 13.10 4.67 8.94
CA PRO A 90 13.27 6.12 9.05
C PRO A 90 13.87 6.58 10.38
N GLY A 91 14.26 5.68 11.26
CA GLY A 91 14.64 5.92 12.66
C GLY A 91 13.61 5.30 13.62
N PHE A 92 13.27 4.02 13.42
CA PHE A 92 12.43 3.28 14.39
C PHE A 92 13.15 3.14 15.72
N ARG A 93 12.38 3.09 16.81
CA ARG A 93 12.91 2.65 18.10
C ARG A 93 13.43 1.22 17.96
N GLU A 94 14.42 0.88 18.74
CA GLU A 94 15.06 -0.44 18.68
C GLU A 94 14.06 -1.60 18.88
N GLU A 95 13.12 -1.43 19.81
CA GLU A 95 12.04 -2.39 20.05
C GLU A 95 11.16 -2.60 18.83
N ASP A 96 10.73 -1.50 18.18
CA ASP A 96 9.89 -1.55 16.97
C ASP A 96 10.64 -2.21 15.81
N LEU A 97 11.94 -1.92 15.66
CA LEU A 97 12.78 -2.54 14.65
C LEU A 97 12.96 -4.04 14.89
N ASN A 98 13.16 -4.45 16.13
CA ASN A 98 13.30 -5.87 16.51
C ASN A 98 11.99 -6.62 16.28
N ASN A 99 10.84 -6.03 16.64
CA ASN A 99 9.53 -6.58 16.35
C ASN A 99 9.28 -6.71 14.84
N PHE A 100 9.69 -5.72 14.06
CA PHE A 100 9.61 -5.76 12.60
C PHE A 100 10.43 -6.91 12.02
N LYS A 101 11.70 -7.03 12.42
CA LYS A 101 12.58 -8.12 11.98
C LYS A 101 12.04 -9.50 12.35
N SER A 102 11.56 -9.65 13.60
CA SER A 102 10.94 -10.91 14.05
C SER A 102 9.69 -11.29 13.23
N ASN A 103 8.87 -10.31 12.85
CA ASN A 103 7.72 -10.56 11.97
C ASN A 103 8.13 -11.00 10.57
N LEU A 104 9.18 -10.39 10.00
CA LEU A 104 9.69 -10.77 8.69
C LEU A 104 10.25 -12.20 8.72
N GLU A 105 11.03 -12.54 9.74
CA GLU A 105 11.58 -13.87 9.95
C GLU A 105 10.48 -14.93 10.07
N LYS A 106 9.49 -14.69 10.95
CA LYS A 106 8.33 -15.58 11.11
C LYS A 106 7.52 -15.78 9.86
N LEU A 107 7.48 -14.78 8.97
CA LEU A 107 6.81 -14.86 7.68
C LEU A 107 7.72 -15.36 6.56
N ASN A 108 8.96 -15.73 6.86
CA ASN A 108 9.98 -16.11 5.86
C ASN A 108 10.07 -15.08 4.72
N ILE A 109 10.23 -13.80 5.10
CA ILE A 109 10.40 -12.69 4.17
C ILE A 109 11.84 -12.19 4.26
N ASP A 110 12.64 -12.47 3.24
CA ASP A 110 13.97 -11.85 3.09
C ASP A 110 13.80 -10.40 2.66
N CYS A 111 14.11 -9.47 3.58
CA CYS A 111 13.89 -8.04 3.38
C CYS A 111 15.17 -7.25 3.62
N GLU A 112 15.57 -6.47 2.63
CA GLU A 112 16.65 -5.50 2.77
C GLU A 112 16.17 -4.26 3.53
N ILE A 113 16.75 -3.99 4.69
CA ILE A 113 16.37 -2.86 5.54
C ILE A 113 17.39 -1.73 5.39
N ILE A 114 16.98 -0.66 4.75
CA ILE A 114 17.78 0.55 4.55
C ILE A 114 17.55 1.50 5.73
N THR A 115 18.56 1.71 6.56
CA THR A 115 18.49 2.64 7.70
C THR A 115 18.80 4.06 7.26
N THR A 116 18.01 5.02 7.76
CA THR A 116 18.15 6.44 7.49
C THR A 116 17.87 7.27 8.74
N ASN A 117 18.26 8.53 8.72
CA ASN A 117 17.97 9.52 9.76
C ASN A 117 16.80 10.46 9.39
N ILE A 118 15.87 9.99 8.57
CA ILE A 118 14.73 10.81 8.07
C ILE A 118 13.95 11.40 9.23
N TRP A 119 13.75 10.63 10.29
CA TRP A 119 12.95 11.06 11.43
C TRP A 119 13.55 12.26 12.15
N GLU A 120 14.86 12.22 12.42
CA GLU A 120 15.59 13.32 13.04
C GLU A 120 15.49 14.59 12.21
N ILE A 121 15.76 14.46 10.89
CA ILE A 121 15.68 15.57 9.95
C ILE A 121 14.25 16.16 9.85
N ALA A 122 13.23 15.29 9.78
CA ALA A 122 11.85 15.74 9.67
C ALA A 122 11.39 16.47 10.95
N ASN A 123 11.78 15.96 12.12
CA ASN A 123 11.43 16.56 13.40
C ASN A 123 12.14 17.90 13.63
N GLU A 124 13.37 18.04 13.16
CA GLU A 124 14.14 19.28 13.24
C GLU A 124 13.58 20.35 12.30
N LYS A 125 13.30 20.00 11.03
CA LYS A 125 12.95 20.95 9.97
C LYS A 125 11.47 21.29 9.87
N ALA A 126 10.58 20.45 10.38
CA ALA A 126 9.13 20.62 10.27
C ALA A 126 8.42 20.32 11.60
N LYS A 127 8.73 21.10 12.65
CA LYS A 127 8.20 20.92 14.02
C LYS A 127 6.67 20.81 14.07
N ASP A 128 5.96 21.55 13.20
CA ASP A 128 4.49 21.57 13.20
C ASP A 128 3.88 20.40 12.39
N TYR A 129 4.59 19.90 11.37
CA TYR A 129 4.10 18.86 10.45
C TYR A 129 5.18 17.83 10.07
N PRO A 130 5.86 17.22 11.03
CA PRO A 130 6.98 16.30 10.74
C PRO A 130 6.56 15.09 9.93
N CYS A 131 5.33 14.59 10.12
CA CYS A 131 4.80 13.43 9.40
C CYS A 131 4.70 13.66 7.89
N PHE A 132 4.32 14.86 7.45
CA PHE A 132 4.24 15.17 6.02
C PHE A 132 5.62 15.17 5.36
N LEU A 133 6.59 15.83 6.01
CA LEU A 133 7.96 15.88 5.52
C LEU A 133 8.60 14.48 5.53
N CYS A 134 8.43 13.74 6.63
CA CYS A 134 8.89 12.36 6.75
C CYS A 134 8.34 11.47 5.62
N ALA A 135 7.04 11.51 5.35
CA ALA A 135 6.43 10.72 4.28
C ALA A 135 6.96 11.09 2.89
N LYS A 136 7.20 12.40 2.64
CA LYS A 136 7.79 12.88 1.39
C LYS A 136 9.23 12.42 1.23
N MET A 137 10.05 12.54 2.27
CA MET A 137 11.46 12.11 2.27
C MET A 137 11.57 10.59 2.11
N ARG A 138 10.77 9.81 2.88
CA ARG A 138 10.73 8.34 2.77
C ARG A 138 10.47 7.89 1.34
N ARG A 139 9.49 8.51 0.67
CA ARG A 139 9.17 8.19 -0.73
C ARG A 139 10.35 8.50 -1.65
N GLY A 140 10.93 9.69 -1.55
CA GLY A 140 12.07 10.09 -2.39
C GLY A 140 13.26 9.16 -2.23
N ILE A 141 13.67 8.90 -0.97
CA ILE A 141 14.82 8.04 -0.68
C ILE A 141 14.57 6.60 -1.12
N LEU A 142 13.36 6.07 -0.87
CA LEU A 142 13.03 4.70 -1.32
C LEU A 142 13.14 4.58 -2.84
N TYR A 143 12.63 5.56 -3.60
CA TYR A 143 12.72 5.54 -5.06
C TYR A 143 14.16 5.55 -5.53
N THR A 144 14.96 6.48 -5.01
CA THR A 144 16.39 6.58 -5.36
C THR A 144 17.12 5.28 -5.03
N LYS A 145 16.93 4.73 -3.83
CA LYS A 145 17.61 3.50 -3.42
C LYS A 145 17.21 2.30 -4.27
N VAL A 146 15.94 2.14 -4.59
CA VAL A 146 15.44 1.07 -5.44
C VAL A 146 16.02 1.19 -6.88
N GLU A 147 16.11 2.42 -7.40
CA GLU A 147 16.77 2.66 -8.70
C GLU A 147 18.29 2.34 -8.66
N GLU A 148 19.00 2.75 -7.60
CA GLU A 148 20.43 2.44 -7.40
C GLU A 148 20.67 0.93 -7.29
N MET A 149 19.74 0.16 -6.73
CA MET A 149 19.79 -1.29 -6.64
C MET A 149 19.49 -2.01 -7.98
N GLY A 150 19.15 -1.26 -9.02
CA GLY A 150 18.91 -1.79 -10.37
C GLY A 150 17.52 -2.39 -10.58
N PHE A 151 16.53 -2.07 -9.72
CA PHE A 151 15.15 -2.44 -9.96
C PHE A 151 14.49 -1.47 -10.95
N ASN A 152 13.64 -2.00 -11.83
CA ASN A 152 12.86 -1.20 -12.77
C ASN A 152 11.43 -0.95 -12.29
N LYS A 153 10.97 -1.70 -11.26
CA LYS A 153 9.64 -1.53 -10.67
C LYS A 153 9.70 -1.47 -9.14
N LEU A 154 8.81 -0.66 -8.58
CA LEU A 154 8.54 -0.62 -7.13
C LEU A 154 7.05 -0.87 -6.92
N THR A 155 6.72 -1.92 -6.17
CA THR A 155 5.34 -2.20 -5.80
C THR A 155 5.01 -1.74 -4.39
N LEU A 156 3.82 -1.16 -4.24
CA LEU A 156 3.32 -0.61 -2.99
C LEU A 156 1.95 -1.21 -2.65
N GLY A 157 1.69 -1.43 -1.36
CA GLY A 157 0.50 -2.08 -0.83
C GLY A 157 -0.78 -1.23 -0.85
N HIS A 158 -0.93 -0.28 -1.77
CA HIS A 158 -2.17 0.49 -1.89
C HIS A 158 -3.30 -0.38 -2.44
N HIS A 159 -4.44 -0.35 -1.77
CA HIS A 159 -5.58 -1.22 -2.03
C HIS A 159 -6.81 -0.44 -2.54
N PHE A 160 -7.92 -1.14 -2.77
CA PHE A 160 -9.17 -0.57 -3.31
C PHE A 160 -9.67 0.66 -2.53
N ASP A 161 -9.70 0.57 -1.19
CA ASP A 161 -10.20 1.66 -0.37
C ASP A 161 -9.28 2.89 -0.43
N ASP A 162 -7.95 2.72 -0.52
CA ASP A 162 -7.01 3.84 -0.74
C ASP A 162 -7.29 4.60 -2.04
N VAL A 163 -7.66 3.89 -3.11
CA VAL A 163 -7.98 4.50 -4.41
C VAL A 163 -9.21 5.40 -4.28
N ILE A 164 -10.29 4.89 -3.70
CA ILE A 164 -11.54 5.66 -3.56
C ILE A 164 -11.41 6.80 -2.56
N GLU A 165 -10.75 6.59 -1.42
CA GLU A 165 -10.45 7.64 -0.46
C GLU A 165 -9.63 8.76 -1.08
N THR A 166 -8.57 8.41 -1.83
CA THR A 166 -7.74 9.40 -2.52
C THR A 166 -8.52 10.16 -3.60
N THR A 167 -9.44 9.51 -4.30
CA THR A 167 -10.33 10.16 -5.26
C THR A 167 -11.17 11.23 -4.57
N LEU A 168 -11.86 10.88 -3.50
CA LEU A 168 -12.73 11.82 -2.79
C LEU A 168 -11.95 12.92 -2.06
N ILE A 169 -10.79 12.62 -1.50
CA ILE A 169 -9.90 13.65 -0.92
C ILE A 169 -9.50 14.67 -1.98
N ASN A 170 -9.10 14.22 -3.17
CA ASN A 170 -8.72 15.15 -4.24
C ASN A 170 -9.93 15.96 -4.74
N MET A 171 -11.10 15.33 -4.86
CA MET A 171 -12.31 15.98 -5.31
C MET A 171 -12.79 17.04 -4.31
N PHE A 172 -12.87 16.72 -3.02
CA PHE A 172 -13.47 17.59 -2.00
C PHE A 172 -12.52 18.68 -1.49
N TYR A 173 -11.21 18.36 -1.38
CA TYR A 173 -10.26 19.29 -0.74
C TYR A 173 -9.25 19.90 -1.70
N ALA A 174 -9.04 19.32 -2.88
CA ALA A 174 -8.10 19.86 -3.85
C ALA A 174 -8.78 20.32 -5.16
N GLY A 175 -10.11 20.18 -5.30
CA GLY A 175 -10.86 20.58 -6.49
C GLY A 175 -10.39 19.88 -7.76
N THR A 176 -9.87 18.64 -7.65
CA THR A 176 -9.36 17.90 -8.80
C THR A 176 -9.88 16.47 -8.82
N LEU A 177 -10.34 16.02 -9.97
CA LEU A 177 -10.73 14.63 -10.19
C LEU A 177 -9.49 13.81 -10.60
N LYS A 178 -8.82 13.23 -9.63
CA LYS A 178 -7.66 12.34 -9.83
C LYS A 178 -7.55 11.31 -8.70
N THR A 179 -6.89 10.19 -8.99
CA THR A 179 -6.68 9.12 -8.02
C THR A 179 -5.27 8.53 -8.10
N MET A 180 -5.04 7.47 -7.33
CA MET A 180 -3.87 6.60 -7.47
C MET A 180 -4.06 5.71 -8.70
N THR A 181 -3.21 5.85 -9.70
CA THR A 181 -3.23 4.97 -10.87
C THR A 181 -2.60 3.61 -10.55
N PRO A 182 -3.01 2.52 -11.25
CA PRO A 182 -2.42 1.19 -11.08
C PRO A 182 -0.91 1.16 -11.30
N LYS A 183 -0.45 1.96 -12.27
CA LYS A 183 0.97 2.18 -12.55
C LYS A 183 1.25 3.64 -12.86
N VAL A 184 2.45 4.10 -12.52
CA VAL A 184 2.92 5.45 -12.82
C VAL A 184 4.45 5.45 -12.87
N LEU A 185 4.99 6.10 -13.89
CA LEU A 185 6.44 6.28 -14.01
C LEU A 185 6.91 7.33 -13.00
N SER A 186 8.06 7.07 -12.35
CA SER A 186 8.71 8.03 -11.46
C SER A 186 9.13 9.29 -12.22
N THR A 187 9.44 10.36 -11.50
CA THR A 187 9.93 11.61 -12.12
C THR A 187 11.26 11.44 -12.82
N SER A 188 12.09 10.48 -12.42
CA SER A 188 13.33 10.12 -13.09
C SER A 188 13.11 9.41 -14.43
N GLY A 189 11.91 8.87 -14.65
CA GLY A 189 11.59 8.04 -15.82
C GLY A 189 12.20 6.63 -15.82
N LYS A 190 12.89 6.24 -14.74
CA LYS A 190 13.60 4.94 -14.65
C LYS A 190 12.87 3.89 -13.86
N LEU A 191 12.00 4.29 -12.92
CA LEU A 191 11.28 3.40 -12.01
C LEU A 191 9.77 3.50 -12.27
N GLU A 192 9.11 2.37 -12.49
CA GLU A 192 7.66 2.29 -12.55
C GLU A 192 7.08 1.87 -11.18
N LEU A 193 6.21 2.70 -10.62
CA LEU A 193 5.46 2.33 -9.42
C LEU A 193 4.22 1.54 -9.83
N ILE A 194 4.00 0.40 -9.19
CA ILE A 194 2.85 -0.46 -9.45
C ILE A 194 2.05 -0.74 -8.18
N ARG A 195 0.73 -0.93 -8.33
CA ARG A 195 -0.22 -1.14 -7.23
C ARG A 195 -1.15 -2.33 -7.51
N PRO A 196 -0.67 -3.56 -7.30
CA PRO A 196 -1.46 -4.75 -7.65
C PRO A 196 -2.67 -5.01 -6.74
N LEU A 197 -2.75 -4.35 -5.57
CA LEU A 197 -3.87 -4.53 -4.63
C LEU A 197 -5.08 -3.63 -4.92
N ILE A 198 -5.10 -2.85 -5.99
CA ILE A 198 -6.15 -1.86 -6.26
C ILE A 198 -7.56 -2.43 -6.37
N TYR A 199 -7.72 -3.73 -6.60
CA TYR A 199 -9.01 -4.42 -6.62
C TYR A 199 -9.33 -5.16 -5.31
N VAL A 200 -8.38 -5.24 -4.38
CA VAL A 200 -8.51 -5.94 -3.10
C VAL A 200 -9.07 -4.96 -2.06
N LYS A 201 -10.15 -5.33 -1.39
CA LYS A 201 -10.77 -4.51 -0.33
C LYS A 201 -9.94 -4.58 0.95
N GLU A 202 -9.88 -3.48 1.70
CA GLU A 202 -9.22 -3.42 3.01
C GLU A 202 -9.78 -4.45 3.99
N SER A 203 -11.10 -4.66 3.98
CA SER A 203 -11.77 -5.66 4.82
C SER A 203 -11.24 -7.08 4.59
N ASP A 204 -10.97 -7.46 3.34
CA ASP A 204 -10.43 -8.78 3.00
C ASP A 204 -8.98 -8.92 3.49
N ILE A 205 -8.19 -7.83 3.47
CA ILE A 205 -6.81 -7.81 4.00
C ILE A 205 -6.81 -7.91 5.52
N ILE A 206 -7.72 -7.22 6.19
CA ILE A 206 -7.88 -7.27 7.65
C ILE A 206 -8.26 -8.70 8.08
N ASP A 207 -9.23 -9.30 7.42
CA ASP A 207 -9.67 -10.66 7.69
C ASP A 207 -8.55 -11.67 7.50
N TYR A 208 -7.82 -11.59 6.38
CA TYR A 208 -6.62 -12.41 6.14
C TYR A 208 -5.58 -12.25 7.26
N THR A 209 -5.32 -11.01 7.68
CA THR A 209 -4.32 -10.69 8.70
C THR A 209 -4.72 -11.28 10.07
N LYS A 210 -5.98 -11.11 10.48
CA LYS A 210 -6.54 -11.61 11.73
C LYS A 210 -6.54 -13.14 11.78
N THR A 211 -7.16 -13.75 10.78
CA THR A 211 -7.34 -15.21 10.70
C THR A 211 -6.02 -15.97 10.65
N ASN A 212 -4.97 -15.38 10.08
CA ASN A 212 -3.64 -15.97 10.03
C ASN A 212 -2.74 -15.61 11.22
N GLY A 213 -3.23 -14.86 12.19
CA GLY A 213 -2.47 -14.48 13.38
C GLY A 213 -1.32 -13.50 13.11
N ILE A 214 -1.34 -12.78 11.98
CA ILE A 214 -0.26 -11.88 11.57
C ILE A 214 -0.31 -10.60 12.40
N ARG A 215 0.78 -10.28 13.09
CA ARG A 215 0.94 -9.03 13.84
C ARG A 215 1.52 -7.95 12.94
N ALA A 216 0.65 -7.20 12.28
CA ALA A 216 1.09 -6.06 11.49
C ALA A 216 1.57 -4.92 12.41
N MET A 217 2.63 -4.22 12.00
CA MET A 217 3.05 -3.00 12.69
C MET A 217 2.01 -1.90 12.47
N ASN A 218 1.65 -1.25 13.54
CA ASN A 218 1.08 0.11 13.46
C ASN A 218 2.21 1.10 13.16
N CYS A 219 1.88 2.32 12.72
CA CYS A 219 2.90 3.35 12.52
C CYS A 219 3.88 3.37 13.70
N GLY A 220 5.11 2.89 13.50
CA GLY A 220 6.19 2.88 14.50
C GLY A 220 6.77 4.27 14.81
N CYS A 221 6.04 5.33 14.48
CA CYS A 221 6.41 6.71 14.76
C CYS A 221 5.81 7.14 16.09
N THR A 222 6.66 7.70 16.95
CA THR A 222 6.33 8.24 18.28
C THR A 222 5.40 9.45 18.26
N ILE A 223 5.07 10.00 17.10
CA ILE A 223 4.16 11.14 16.98
C ILE A 223 2.77 10.67 16.58
N GLU A 224 1.84 11.06 17.44
CA GLU A 224 0.43 11.05 17.17
C GLU A 224 0.13 11.54 15.74
N ALA A 225 -0.30 10.63 14.89
CA ALA A 225 -0.78 10.90 13.54
C ALA A 225 -2.06 11.77 13.54
N GLY A 226 -2.21 12.62 14.57
CA GLY A 226 -3.45 13.32 14.90
C GLY A 226 -3.90 14.37 13.91
N LYS A 227 -2.99 14.96 13.12
CA LYS A 227 -3.38 16.08 12.23
C LYS A 227 -3.50 15.71 10.75
N THR A 228 -2.76 14.73 10.26
CA THR A 228 -2.85 14.32 8.83
C THR A 228 -3.90 13.25 8.59
N SER A 229 -4.31 12.54 9.64
CA SER A 229 -5.32 11.48 9.55
C SER A 229 -6.77 11.99 9.56
N SER A 230 -7.05 13.25 9.89
CA SER A 230 -8.42 13.75 10.05
C SER A 230 -9.24 13.68 8.76
N LYS A 231 -8.70 14.17 7.64
CA LYS A 231 -9.42 14.17 6.35
C LYS A 231 -9.62 12.78 5.78
N ARG A 232 -8.62 11.90 5.88
CA ARG A 232 -8.78 10.51 5.42
C ARG A 232 -9.76 9.75 6.29
N LYS A 233 -9.72 9.94 7.60
CA LYS A 233 -10.68 9.34 8.54
C LYS A 233 -12.10 9.85 8.31
N GLU A 234 -12.25 11.14 8.06
CA GLU A 234 -13.54 11.75 7.69
C GLU A 234 -14.12 11.10 6.43
N ILE A 235 -13.34 11.00 5.35
CA ILE A 235 -13.77 10.34 4.11
C ILE A 235 -14.08 8.85 4.35
N LYS A 236 -13.26 8.14 5.12
CA LYS A 236 -13.49 6.73 5.45
C LYS A 236 -14.81 6.53 6.20
N ASN A 237 -15.11 7.37 7.18
CA ASN A 237 -16.37 7.32 7.93
C ASN A 237 -17.56 7.64 7.02
N MET A 238 -17.49 8.70 6.22
CA MET A 238 -18.51 9.06 5.25
C MET A 238 -18.79 7.90 4.27
N LEU A 239 -17.74 7.28 3.74
CA LEU A 239 -17.88 6.13 2.84
C LEU A 239 -18.50 4.91 3.53
N ALA A 240 -18.23 4.69 4.81
CA ALA A 240 -18.85 3.61 5.58
C ALA A 240 -20.34 3.85 5.75
N GLU A 241 -20.75 5.06 6.16
CA GLU A 241 -22.15 5.43 6.29
C GLU A 241 -22.93 5.37 4.96
N LEU A 242 -22.29 5.81 3.86
CA LEU A 242 -22.90 5.75 2.54
C LEU A 242 -23.05 4.31 2.04
N GLU A 243 -22.05 3.46 2.26
CA GLU A 243 -22.09 2.03 1.87
C GLU A 243 -23.14 1.25 2.65
N GLU A 244 -23.38 1.59 3.94
CA GLU A 244 -24.44 0.99 4.75
C GLU A 244 -25.84 1.32 4.20
N LYS A 245 -26.05 2.59 3.82
CA LYS A 245 -27.32 3.07 3.26
C LYS A 245 -27.54 2.64 1.79
N ASN A 246 -26.46 2.57 1.02
CA ASN A 246 -26.47 2.30 -0.41
C ASN A 246 -25.35 1.31 -0.76
N PRO A 247 -25.58 -0.01 -0.58
CA PRO A 247 -24.58 -1.02 -0.89
C PRO A 247 -24.06 -0.92 -2.33
N GLY A 248 -22.74 -0.86 -2.49
CA GLY A 248 -22.07 -0.73 -3.78
C GLY A 248 -21.62 0.69 -4.14
N ILE A 249 -21.84 1.68 -3.26
CA ILE A 249 -21.40 3.07 -3.50
C ILE A 249 -19.88 3.16 -3.67
N LYS A 250 -19.13 2.40 -2.88
CA LYS A 250 -17.67 2.33 -3.00
C LYS A 250 -17.24 1.84 -4.38
N GLN A 251 -17.94 0.83 -4.91
CA GLN A 251 -17.67 0.33 -6.27
C GLN A 251 -18.03 1.37 -7.33
N SER A 252 -19.09 2.14 -7.13
CA SER A 252 -19.49 3.21 -8.03
C SER A 252 -18.44 4.33 -8.10
N VAL A 253 -17.90 4.75 -6.94
CA VAL A 253 -16.79 5.72 -6.88
C VAL A 253 -15.55 5.19 -7.60
N PHE A 254 -15.20 3.92 -7.40
CA PHE A 254 -14.08 3.30 -8.10
C PHE A 254 -14.29 3.27 -9.62
N ASN A 255 -15.49 2.88 -10.06
CA ASN A 255 -15.82 2.78 -11.48
C ASN A 255 -15.86 4.15 -12.16
N SER A 256 -16.24 5.22 -11.47
CA SER A 256 -16.26 6.59 -12.03
C SER A 256 -14.89 7.02 -12.55
N MET A 257 -13.80 6.51 -11.91
CA MET A 257 -12.44 6.80 -12.36
C MET A 257 -12.01 6.03 -13.62
N LYS A 258 -12.80 5.02 -14.03
CA LYS A 258 -12.60 4.28 -15.29
C LYS A 258 -13.48 4.77 -16.43
N ASN A 259 -14.56 5.50 -16.10
CA ASN A 259 -15.63 5.89 -17.03
C ASN A 259 -15.80 7.39 -17.05
N ILE A 260 -14.73 8.14 -17.23
CA ILE A 260 -14.79 9.60 -17.35
C ILE A 260 -15.26 9.93 -18.77
N ASN A 261 -16.44 10.57 -18.89
CA ASN A 261 -16.91 11.09 -20.16
C ASN A 261 -16.43 12.54 -20.35
N LEU A 262 -15.46 12.72 -21.25
CA LEU A 262 -14.82 14.01 -21.48
C LEU A 262 -15.76 15.06 -22.12
N ASP A 263 -16.85 14.64 -22.75
CA ASP A 263 -17.85 15.56 -23.36
C ASP A 263 -18.70 16.27 -22.29
N TYR A 264 -18.72 15.73 -21.07
CA TYR A 264 -19.51 16.24 -19.94
C TYR A 264 -18.65 16.81 -18.79
N VAL A 265 -17.40 17.19 -19.08
CA VAL A 265 -16.53 17.90 -18.12
C VAL A 265 -16.16 19.27 -18.67
N PHE A 266 -16.04 20.28 -17.80
CA PHE A 266 -15.71 21.65 -18.24
C PHE A 266 -14.27 21.78 -18.78
N GLY A 267 -13.39 20.84 -18.46
CA GLY A 267 -12.02 20.80 -18.90
C GLY A 267 -11.22 19.67 -18.26
N TYR A 268 -10.07 19.36 -18.85
CA TYR A 268 -9.15 18.37 -18.29
C TYR A 268 -7.70 18.73 -18.61
N THR A 269 -6.78 18.25 -17.78
CA THR A 269 -5.33 18.35 -18.01
C THR A 269 -4.77 16.98 -18.31
N SER A 270 -3.89 16.87 -19.30
CA SER A 270 -3.17 15.63 -19.62
C SER A 270 -1.68 15.94 -19.76
N LYS A 271 -0.83 15.03 -19.27
CA LYS A 271 0.63 15.13 -19.46
C LYS A 271 1.04 15.09 -20.95
N ASN A 272 0.16 14.55 -21.81
CA ASN A 272 0.42 14.39 -23.25
C ASN A 272 -0.16 15.54 -24.11
N LYS A 273 -0.77 16.56 -23.51
CA LYS A 273 -1.09 17.79 -24.21
C LYS A 273 0.13 18.72 -24.10
N LYS A 274 0.96 18.73 -25.16
CA LYS A 274 1.81 19.87 -25.50
C LYS A 274 0.95 20.93 -26.18
#